data_067e7080d2853bfdec81bfc3af3e5248
#
_entry.id   067e7080d2853bfdec81bfc3af3e5248
#
_cell.length_a   1.000
_cell.length_b   1.000
_cell.length_c   1.000
_cell.angle_alpha   90.00
_cell.angle_beta   90.00
_cell.angle_gamma   90.00
#
_symmetry.space_group_name_H-M   'P 1'
#
loop_
_entity.id
_entity.type
_entity.pdbx_description
1 polymer ?
#
loop_
_entity_poly.entity_id
_entity_poly.type
_entity_poly.pdbx_seq_one_letter_code
_entity_poly.pdbx_strand_id
1 'polypeptide(L)'
;MLKKLKFLIFCAFVVCAAMPATVYAESFTTQNAAVETITQHTLSFNPNCTDDSYFISESSINIPESHKYGTLPVPSRKGYEFLGWYTASDGGNKVSESTVMGSSDTIVYAHWTAYTITINYHNDGAQTWHSYCANAVNSCTNLDIVESESTAYDTAYTHAEYGILDVGRFTKAGYKASNRWKVGSKDSSVMVVDTNWSEELAASATGKTVAKYLGVDAQLEQSNVTVDLYPYFIEDSYNSVVNGVTPASTTVEAYVPTLYSLIVPESVTLGGNAGSGEKTATLPVMVKGDIGLSQEVNVSTTPPTMKSNKAADVLASVETPKAVWNRDDALASITSNYTVKANLTPGDWSGT
;
A
#
# COMPACT_ATOMS: atom_id res chain seq x y z
N MET A 1 3.00 -26.61 -25.57
CA MET A 1 2.56 -27.91 -26.11
C MET A 1 2.14 -27.71 -27.56
N LEU A 2 3.03 -28.01 -28.50
CA LEU A 2 2.76 -27.89 -29.95
C LEU A 2 1.80 -28.99 -30.38
N LYS A 3 0.60 -28.66 -30.80
CA LYS A 3 -0.25 -29.62 -31.55
C LYS A 3 0.14 -29.55 -33.02
N LYS A 4 0.87 -30.55 -33.48
CA LYS A 4 1.14 -30.78 -34.89
C LYS A 4 -0.17 -31.20 -35.60
N LEU A 5 -0.62 -30.38 -36.53
CA LEU A 5 -1.66 -30.72 -37.46
C LEU A 5 -1.09 -31.71 -38.50
N LYS A 6 -1.49 -32.95 -38.40
CA LYS A 6 -1.15 -33.97 -39.41
C LYS A 6 -2.13 -33.85 -40.56
N PHE A 7 -1.63 -33.42 -41.72
CA PHE A 7 -2.34 -33.57 -42.99
C PHE A 7 -2.34 -35.04 -43.39
N LEU A 8 -3.53 -35.62 -43.44
CA LEU A 8 -3.71 -37.01 -43.91
C LEU A 8 -3.90 -36.97 -45.41
N ILE A 9 -2.87 -37.33 -46.17
CA ILE A 9 -3.00 -37.59 -47.60
C ILE A 9 -3.56 -39.04 -47.75
N PHE A 10 -4.82 -39.10 -48.18
CA PHE A 10 -5.45 -40.40 -48.51
C PHE A 10 -4.97 -40.81 -49.90
N CYS A 11 -3.98 -41.69 -49.99
CA CYS A 11 -3.72 -42.46 -51.22
C CYS A 11 -4.70 -43.65 -51.30
N ALA A 12 -5.71 -43.54 -52.13
CA ALA A 12 -6.53 -44.66 -52.46
C ALA A 12 -5.74 -45.61 -53.45
N PHE A 13 -5.31 -46.73 -52.92
CA PHE A 13 -4.83 -47.84 -53.79
C PHE A 13 -6.06 -48.54 -54.39
N VAL A 14 -6.28 -48.36 -55.69
CA VAL A 14 -7.22 -49.20 -56.48
C VAL A 14 -6.46 -50.40 -56.97
N VAL A 15 -6.82 -51.57 -56.49
CA VAL A 15 -6.39 -52.86 -57.06
C VAL A 15 -7.05 -53.05 -58.42
N CYS A 16 -6.24 -52.99 -59.47
CA CYS A 16 -6.69 -53.24 -60.86
C CYS A 16 -6.62 -54.75 -61.16
N ALA A 17 -7.74 -55.40 -61.22
CA ALA A 17 -7.89 -56.72 -61.86
C ALA A 17 -8.00 -56.52 -63.40
N ALA A 18 -7.23 -57.29 -64.13
CA ALA A 18 -7.00 -57.18 -65.57
C ALA A 18 -8.27 -57.12 -66.40
N MET A 19 -8.41 -56.03 -67.20
CA MET A 19 -9.20 -56.02 -68.44
C MET A 19 -8.43 -55.24 -69.52
N PRO A 20 -8.64 -55.52 -70.79
CA PRO A 20 -7.77 -55.16 -71.89
C PRO A 20 -7.81 -53.63 -72.18
N ALA A 21 -6.67 -53.13 -72.50
CA ALA A 21 -6.41 -51.73 -72.73
C ALA A 21 -7.18 -51.13 -73.91
N THR A 22 -8.00 -50.15 -73.61
CA THR A 22 -8.22 -49.01 -74.46
C THR A 22 -7.72 -47.78 -73.74
N VAL A 23 -6.57 -47.29 -74.18
CA VAL A 23 -5.95 -46.07 -73.59
C VAL A 23 -6.84 -44.90 -74.00
N TYR A 24 -7.65 -44.39 -73.02
CA TYR A 24 -8.13 -43.04 -73.09
C TYR A 24 -7.10 -42.19 -72.36
N ALA A 25 -6.27 -41.45 -73.10
CA ALA A 25 -5.48 -40.39 -72.55
C ALA A 25 -6.44 -39.26 -72.10
N GLU A 26 -6.89 -39.30 -70.87
CA GLU A 26 -7.41 -38.10 -70.23
C GLU A 26 -6.26 -37.17 -69.97
N SER A 27 -6.29 -36.04 -70.68
CA SER A 27 -5.40 -34.93 -70.38
C SER A 27 -5.76 -34.36 -69.05
N PHE A 28 -4.99 -34.67 -68.03
CA PHE A 28 -5.04 -33.99 -66.77
C PHE A 28 -4.54 -32.54 -67.04
N THR A 29 -5.44 -31.61 -67.25
CA THR A 29 -5.09 -30.21 -67.09
C THR A 29 -4.79 -29.99 -65.61
N THR A 30 -3.50 -29.83 -65.31
CA THR A 30 -3.09 -29.29 -64.05
C THR A 30 -3.65 -27.89 -64.00
N GLN A 31 -4.74 -27.71 -63.30
CA GLN A 31 -5.10 -26.37 -62.88
C GLN A 31 -3.96 -25.89 -62.00
N ASN A 32 -3.16 -24.97 -62.54
CA ASN A 32 -2.29 -24.14 -61.73
C ASN A 32 -3.21 -23.42 -60.73
N ALA A 33 -3.31 -23.95 -59.53
CA ALA A 33 -3.83 -23.18 -58.44
C ALA A 33 -2.89 -22.00 -58.32
N ALA A 34 -3.35 -20.85 -58.73
CA ALA A 34 -2.63 -19.60 -58.49
C ALA A 34 -2.47 -19.52 -56.95
N VAL A 35 -1.26 -19.60 -56.49
CA VAL A 35 -0.93 -19.28 -55.11
C VAL A 35 -1.23 -17.79 -54.97
N GLU A 36 -2.41 -17.47 -54.47
CA GLU A 36 -2.70 -16.09 -54.14
C GLU A 36 -1.75 -15.71 -53.01
N THR A 37 -0.84 -14.80 -53.27
CA THR A 37 0.01 -14.20 -52.25
C THR A 37 -0.86 -13.30 -51.40
N ILE A 38 -1.24 -13.80 -50.23
CA ILE A 38 -2.00 -13.01 -49.25
C ILE A 38 -1.06 -11.96 -48.68
N THR A 39 -1.29 -10.71 -49.02
CA THR A 39 -0.56 -9.58 -48.44
C THR A 39 -0.93 -9.45 -46.96
N GLN A 40 0.07 -9.44 -46.10
CA GLN A 40 -0.11 -9.24 -44.67
C GLN A 40 0.32 -7.83 -44.27
N HIS A 41 -0.37 -7.27 -43.31
CA HIS A 41 -0.05 -5.98 -42.72
C HIS A 41 0.11 -6.13 -41.21
N THR A 42 0.97 -5.28 -40.66
CA THR A 42 1.24 -5.27 -39.22
C THR A 42 0.22 -4.40 -38.49
N LEU A 43 -0.46 -4.96 -37.50
CA LEU A 43 -1.22 -4.23 -36.51
C LEU A 43 -0.35 -4.05 -35.27
N SER A 44 0.08 -2.83 -35.00
CA SER A 44 0.93 -2.49 -33.86
C SER A 44 0.10 -1.93 -32.70
N PHE A 45 0.43 -2.35 -31.49
CA PHE A 45 -0.24 -1.96 -30.27
C PHE A 45 0.59 -0.94 -29.50
N ASN A 46 0.14 0.31 -29.47
CA ASN A 46 0.80 1.37 -28.71
C ASN A 46 0.14 1.48 -27.33
N PRO A 47 0.89 1.29 -26.22
CA PRO A 47 0.34 1.37 -24.88
C PRO A 47 -0.16 2.77 -24.51
N ASN A 48 0.20 3.80 -25.28
CA ASN A 48 -0.26 5.19 -25.10
C ASN A 48 -0.02 5.71 -23.68
N CYS A 49 1.13 5.39 -23.12
CA CYS A 49 1.65 5.89 -21.85
C CYS A 49 3.17 6.09 -21.95
N THR A 50 3.70 6.96 -21.10
CA THR A 50 5.14 7.33 -21.12
C THR A 50 5.93 6.67 -19.99
N ASP A 51 5.24 5.96 -19.09
CA ASP A 51 5.84 5.27 -17.96
C ASP A 51 5.95 3.76 -18.22
N ASP A 52 6.82 3.09 -17.47
CA ASP A 52 7.05 1.64 -17.55
C ASP A 52 6.06 0.81 -16.71
N SER A 53 4.93 1.40 -16.29
CA SER A 53 3.95 0.76 -15.41
C SER A 53 2.99 -0.19 -16.13
N TYR A 54 3.16 -0.40 -17.43
CA TYR A 54 2.30 -1.24 -18.24
C TYR A 54 2.94 -2.60 -18.58
N PHE A 55 2.08 -3.56 -18.90
CA PHE A 55 2.45 -4.85 -19.48
C PHE A 55 1.54 -5.17 -20.65
N ILE A 56 2.11 -5.65 -21.73
CA ILE A 56 1.40 -6.18 -22.90
C ILE A 56 2.07 -7.47 -23.37
N SER A 57 1.28 -8.49 -23.67
CA SER A 57 1.80 -9.80 -24.10
C SER A 57 2.42 -9.78 -25.50
N GLU A 58 1.87 -8.97 -26.37
CA GLU A 58 2.28 -8.85 -27.77
C GLU A 58 2.21 -7.38 -28.21
N SER A 59 3.29 -6.86 -28.77
CA SER A 59 3.35 -5.46 -29.25
C SER A 59 2.83 -5.28 -30.68
N SER A 60 2.71 -6.37 -31.45
CA SER A 60 2.15 -6.36 -32.79
C SER A 60 1.74 -7.75 -33.24
N ILE A 61 0.81 -7.81 -34.20
CA ILE A 61 0.37 -9.03 -34.89
C ILE A 61 0.31 -8.79 -36.40
N ASN A 62 0.56 -9.82 -37.20
CA ASN A 62 0.43 -9.73 -38.65
C ASN A 62 -0.94 -10.28 -39.07
N ILE A 63 -1.69 -9.51 -39.84
CA ILE A 63 -3.05 -9.82 -40.26
C ILE A 63 -3.14 -9.70 -41.79
N PRO A 64 -3.70 -10.69 -42.49
CA PRO A 64 -3.94 -10.57 -43.91
C PRO A 64 -4.89 -9.42 -44.24
N GLU A 65 -4.62 -8.72 -45.34
CA GLU A 65 -5.52 -7.69 -45.87
C GLU A 65 -6.95 -8.20 -45.95
N SER A 66 -7.93 -7.35 -45.64
CA SER A 66 -9.35 -7.65 -45.62
C SER A 66 -9.80 -8.73 -44.62
N HIS A 67 -8.91 -9.18 -43.74
CA HIS A 67 -9.28 -10.11 -42.63
C HIS A 67 -9.56 -9.34 -41.34
N LYS A 68 -10.34 -9.96 -40.47
CA LYS A 68 -10.64 -9.42 -39.14
C LYS A 68 -9.41 -9.41 -38.27
N TYR A 69 -9.34 -8.45 -37.35
CA TYR A 69 -8.23 -8.36 -36.38
C TYR A 69 -8.12 -9.62 -35.51
N GLY A 70 -9.26 -10.28 -35.19
CA GLY A 70 -9.26 -11.40 -34.27
C GLY A 70 -9.01 -10.97 -32.82
N THR A 71 -8.57 -11.90 -32.03
CA THR A 71 -8.32 -11.64 -30.60
C THR A 71 -7.22 -10.61 -30.40
N LEU A 72 -7.54 -9.50 -29.74
CA LEU A 72 -6.63 -8.43 -29.42
C LEU A 72 -6.04 -8.65 -28.03
N PRO A 73 -4.74 -8.33 -27.79
CA PRO A 73 -4.15 -8.41 -26.48
C PRO A 73 -4.83 -7.43 -25.52
N VAL A 74 -4.96 -7.84 -24.26
CA VAL A 74 -5.45 -6.97 -23.18
C VAL A 74 -4.24 -6.55 -22.33
N PRO A 75 -3.80 -5.30 -22.46
CA PRO A 75 -2.70 -4.80 -21.65
C PRO A 75 -3.18 -4.50 -20.23
N SER A 76 -2.23 -4.45 -19.29
CA SER A 76 -2.48 -3.95 -17.93
C SER A 76 -1.58 -2.76 -17.65
N ARG A 77 -2.07 -1.83 -16.82
CA ARG A 77 -1.32 -0.67 -16.33
C ARG A 77 -1.71 -0.40 -14.90
N LYS A 78 -0.71 -0.24 -14.03
CA LYS A 78 -0.93 0.03 -12.61
C LYS A 78 -1.71 1.34 -12.41
N GLY A 79 -2.79 1.26 -11.63
CA GLY A 79 -3.63 2.41 -11.33
C GLY A 79 -4.61 2.81 -12.44
N TYR A 80 -4.76 1.98 -13.47
CA TYR A 80 -5.60 2.29 -14.62
C TYR A 80 -6.42 1.09 -15.10
N GLU A 81 -7.64 1.35 -15.50
CA GLU A 81 -8.51 0.43 -16.24
C GLU A 81 -8.29 0.60 -17.75
N PHE A 82 -8.18 -0.52 -18.46
CA PHE A 82 -8.09 -0.55 -19.91
C PHE A 82 -9.46 -0.38 -20.54
N LEU A 83 -9.66 0.68 -21.31
CA LEU A 83 -10.93 0.97 -22.00
C LEU A 83 -11.03 0.30 -23.37
N GLY A 84 -9.91 -0.07 -23.97
CA GLY A 84 -9.85 -0.70 -25.28
C GLY A 84 -8.78 -0.10 -26.17
N TRP A 85 -8.68 -0.64 -27.38
CA TRP A 85 -7.83 -0.15 -28.45
C TRP A 85 -8.58 0.84 -29.33
N TYR A 86 -7.93 1.93 -29.73
CA TYR A 86 -8.50 3.02 -30.52
C TYR A 86 -7.61 3.39 -31.70
N THR A 87 -8.19 4.02 -32.73
CA THR A 87 -7.47 4.42 -33.96
C THR A 87 -6.58 5.65 -33.78
N ALA A 88 -6.68 6.36 -32.67
CA ALA A 88 -5.86 7.54 -32.34
C ALA A 88 -5.48 7.53 -30.86
N SER A 89 -4.41 8.23 -30.52
CA SER A 89 -3.92 8.37 -29.14
C SER A 89 -4.87 9.18 -28.25
N ASP A 90 -5.63 10.08 -28.84
CA ASP A 90 -6.69 10.85 -28.20
C ASP A 90 -7.94 10.82 -29.10
N GLY A 91 -9.07 10.48 -28.53
CA GLY A 91 -10.31 10.24 -29.28
C GLY A 91 -10.20 9.02 -30.23
N GLY A 92 -10.60 9.18 -31.49
CA GLY A 92 -10.63 8.09 -32.45
C GLY A 92 -11.76 7.11 -32.25
N ASN A 93 -11.78 6.05 -33.07
CA ASN A 93 -12.78 5.01 -33.00
C ASN A 93 -12.25 3.78 -32.26
N LYS A 94 -13.06 3.20 -31.40
CA LYS A 94 -12.73 1.93 -30.74
C LYS A 94 -12.67 0.82 -31.76
N VAL A 95 -11.60 0.04 -31.77
CA VAL A 95 -11.44 -1.15 -32.58
C VAL A 95 -11.84 -2.41 -31.80
N SER A 96 -12.22 -3.44 -32.52
CA SER A 96 -12.66 -4.72 -31.94
C SER A 96 -12.09 -5.90 -32.74
N GLU A 97 -12.30 -7.11 -32.26
CA GLU A 97 -11.96 -8.34 -32.96
C GLU A 97 -12.59 -8.44 -34.36
N SER A 98 -13.72 -7.77 -34.60
CA SER A 98 -14.42 -7.72 -35.86
C SER A 98 -13.94 -6.65 -36.83
N THR A 99 -13.06 -5.73 -36.36
CA THR A 99 -12.46 -4.72 -37.23
C THR A 99 -11.63 -5.38 -38.32
N VAL A 100 -11.72 -4.85 -39.54
CA VAL A 100 -11.07 -5.44 -40.72
C VAL A 100 -9.77 -4.72 -40.99
N MET A 101 -8.72 -5.48 -41.30
CA MET A 101 -7.40 -4.95 -41.67
C MET A 101 -7.47 -4.30 -43.05
N GLY A 102 -6.97 -3.08 -43.13
CA GLY A 102 -6.84 -2.34 -44.39
C GLY A 102 -5.65 -2.80 -45.22
N SER A 103 -5.34 -2.01 -46.26
CA SER A 103 -4.23 -2.26 -47.20
C SER A 103 -2.89 -1.68 -46.75
N SER A 104 -2.72 -1.37 -45.47
CA SER A 104 -1.48 -0.83 -44.90
C SER A 104 -1.33 -1.20 -43.43
N ASP A 105 -0.10 -1.14 -42.95
CA ASP A 105 0.23 -1.26 -41.52
C ASP A 105 -0.56 -0.23 -40.72
N THR A 106 -1.02 -0.65 -39.56
CA THR A 106 -1.92 0.14 -38.69
C THR A 106 -1.38 0.16 -37.28
N ILE A 107 -1.52 1.29 -36.60
CA ILE A 107 -1.23 1.43 -35.17
C ILE A 107 -2.54 1.69 -34.45
N VAL A 108 -2.76 0.96 -33.37
CA VAL A 108 -3.88 1.20 -32.43
C VAL A 108 -3.31 1.59 -31.07
N TYR A 109 -4.05 2.45 -30.37
CA TYR A 109 -3.63 3.09 -29.14
C TYR A 109 -4.50 2.62 -27.99
N ALA A 110 -3.89 2.21 -26.90
CA ALA A 110 -4.62 1.90 -25.68
C ALA A 110 -5.24 3.18 -25.10
N HIS A 111 -6.50 3.10 -24.69
CA HIS A 111 -7.12 4.13 -23.85
C HIS A 111 -7.30 3.62 -22.46
N TRP A 112 -7.09 4.52 -21.48
CA TRP A 112 -7.07 4.22 -20.07
C TRP A 112 -7.96 5.18 -19.30
N THR A 113 -8.55 4.69 -18.21
CA THR A 113 -9.13 5.55 -17.18
C THR A 113 -8.42 5.27 -15.87
N ALA A 114 -8.00 6.32 -15.16
CA ALA A 114 -7.34 6.16 -13.87
C ALA A 114 -8.33 5.66 -12.81
N TYR A 115 -7.91 4.72 -11.97
CA TYR A 115 -8.65 4.39 -10.77
C TYR A 115 -8.66 5.57 -9.80
N THR A 116 -9.68 5.64 -8.98
CA THR A 116 -9.90 6.71 -8.01
C THR A 116 -9.84 6.17 -6.59
N ILE A 117 -9.28 6.96 -5.69
CA ILE A 117 -9.45 6.79 -4.26
C ILE A 117 -10.51 7.78 -3.79
N THR A 118 -11.49 7.27 -3.03
CA THR A 118 -12.50 8.08 -2.35
C THR A 118 -12.27 7.97 -0.85
N ILE A 119 -12.20 9.10 -0.15
CA ILE A 119 -12.04 9.17 1.29
C ILE A 119 -13.33 9.72 1.88
N ASN A 120 -13.94 8.96 2.78
CA ASN A 120 -15.10 9.38 3.54
C ASN A 120 -14.68 9.71 4.97
N TYR A 121 -14.98 10.89 5.43
CA TYR A 121 -14.74 11.32 6.81
C TYR A 121 -16.01 11.16 7.62
N HIS A 122 -15.96 10.33 8.66
CA HIS A 122 -17.07 10.08 9.57
C HIS A 122 -16.95 10.95 10.82
N ASN A 123 -18.06 11.27 11.48
CA ASN A 123 -18.06 12.04 12.71
C ASN A 123 -18.00 11.18 13.98
N ASP A 124 -18.32 9.88 13.89
CA ASP A 124 -18.39 8.94 15.04
C ASP A 124 -19.15 9.53 16.26
N GLY A 125 -20.26 10.19 16.00
CA GLY A 125 -21.07 10.84 17.03
C GLY A 125 -20.48 12.14 17.60
N ALA A 126 -19.41 12.66 17.04
CA ALA A 126 -18.85 13.96 17.37
C ALA A 126 -19.59 15.08 16.63
N GLN A 127 -19.47 16.29 17.15
CA GLN A 127 -19.85 17.51 16.45
C GLN A 127 -18.67 18.01 15.63
N THR A 128 -18.94 18.53 14.44
CA THR A 128 -17.90 19.16 13.60
C THR A 128 -18.39 20.49 13.06
N TRP A 129 -17.45 21.41 12.90
CA TRP A 129 -17.67 22.69 12.22
C TRP A 129 -17.33 22.50 10.74
N HIS A 130 -18.36 22.39 9.92
CA HIS A 130 -18.16 22.22 8.48
C HIS A 130 -19.03 23.20 7.68
N SER A 131 -18.44 23.82 6.67
CA SER A 131 -19.14 24.77 5.78
C SER A 131 -20.24 24.13 4.93
N TYR A 132 -20.23 22.81 4.80
CA TYR A 132 -21.20 22.04 3.99
C TYR A 132 -22.44 21.60 4.76
N CYS A 133 -22.49 21.77 6.06
CA CYS A 133 -23.72 21.53 6.82
C CYS A 133 -24.69 22.68 6.59
N ALA A 134 -25.30 22.71 5.43
CA ALA A 134 -25.96 23.87 4.82
C ALA A 134 -27.16 24.42 5.58
N ASN A 135 -27.61 23.83 6.69
CA ASN A 135 -28.85 24.25 7.36
C ASN A 135 -28.82 24.36 8.89
N ALA A 136 -27.70 24.14 9.51
CA ALA A 136 -27.63 24.35 10.95
C ALA A 136 -26.33 25.05 11.27
N VAL A 137 -26.47 26.17 11.93
CA VAL A 137 -25.45 26.92 12.63
C VAL A 137 -24.11 26.15 12.77
N ASN A 138 -23.43 25.90 11.65
CA ASN A 138 -22.06 25.34 11.59
C ASN A 138 -21.79 24.00 12.29
N SER A 139 -22.77 23.13 12.52
CA SER A 139 -22.56 21.88 13.26
C SER A 139 -23.32 20.72 12.62
N CYS A 140 -22.62 19.65 12.25
CA CYS A 140 -23.19 18.40 11.73
C CYS A 140 -23.19 17.33 12.81
N THR A 141 -24.29 17.17 13.51
CA THR A 141 -24.44 16.13 14.55
C THR A 141 -25.12 14.85 14.05
N ASN A 142 -25.81 14.92 12.90
CA ASN A 142 -26.68 13.85 12.43
C ASN A 142 -26.21 13.16 11.13
N LEU A 143 -25.05 13.56 10.60
CA LEU A 143 -24.47 12.94 9.41
C LEU A 143 -23.38 11.96 9.86
N ASP A 144 -23.43 10.73 9.38
CA ASP A 144 -22.38 9.75 9.60
C ASP A 144 -21.14 10.14 8.79
N ILE A 145 -21.31 10.40 7.50
CA ILE A 145 -20.25 10.93 6.62
C ILE A 145 -20.43 12.44 6.54
N VAL A 146 -19.44 13.18 7.02
CA VAL A 146 -19.45 14.65 7.03
C VAL A 146 -18.77 15.25 5.81
N GLU A 147 -17.88 14.50 5.17
CA GLU A 147 -17.16 14.90 3.96
C GLU A 147 -16.76 13.67 3.16
N SER A 148 -16.70 13.80 1.83
CA SER A 148 -16.23 12.77 0.93
C SER A 148 -15.45 13.40 -0.22
N GLU A 149 -14.26 12.85 -0.49
CA GLU A 149 -13.34 13.34 -1.51
C GLU A 149 -12.90 12.22 -2.43
N SER A 150 -12.72 12.53 -3.72
CA SER A 150 -12.24 11.57 -4.70
C SER A 150 -11.12 12.13 -5.53
N THR A 151 -10.05 11.37 -5.70
CA THR A 151 -8.90 11.75 -6.51
C THR A 151 -8.44 10.58 -7.36
N ALA A 152 -8.14 10.85 -8.64
CA ALA A 152 -7.60 9.84 -9.54
C ALA A 152 -6.13 9.52 -9.22
N TYR A 153 -5.67 8.34 -9.63
CA TYR A 153 -4.38 7.74 -9.29
C TYR A 153 -3.18 8.70 -9.44
N ASP A 154 -3.03 9.32 -10.61
CA ASP A 154 -1.93 10.26 -10.89
C ASP A 154 -2.37 11.74 -10.88
N THR A 155 -3.60 12.03 -10.47
CA THR A 155 -4.09 13.40 -10.35
C THR A 155 -3.67 13.99 -9.02
N ALA A 156 -3.31 15.27 -9.02
CA ALA A 156 -2.98 15.99 -7.79
C ALA A 156 -4.14 15.90 -6.80
N TYR A 157 -3.80 15.55 -5.59
CA TYR A 157 -4.76 15.55 -4.48
C TYR A 157 -5.00 17.00 -4.06
N THR A 158 -6.22 17.45 -4.28
CA THR A 158 -6.61 18.85 -4.10
C THR A 158 -7.34 19.14 -2.81
N HIS A 159 -7.37 18.16 -1.87
CA HIS A 159 -7.94 18.52 -0.59
C HIS A 159 -7.12 19.65 -0.01
N ALA A 160 -7.83 20.76 0.04
CA ALA A 160 -7.48 22.01 0.67
C ALA A 160 -6.11 21.99 1.34
N GLU A 161 -5.32 22.92 1.05
CA GLU A 161 -4.09 23.42 1.69
C GLU A 161 -3.36 22.53 2.74
N TYR A 162 -3.98 21.42 3.28
CA TYR A 162 -3.54 20.73 4.49
C TYR A 162 -3.61 19.19 4.49
N GLY A 163 -3.95 18.52 3.40
CA GLY A 163 -3.99 17.05 3.34
C GLY A 163 -5.26 16.44 3.97
N ILE A 164 -5.12 15.39 4.76
CA ILE A 164 -6.25 14.75 5.46
C ILE A 164 -6.84 15.71 6.49
N LEU A 165 -8.18 15.75 6.56
CA LEU A 165 -8.92 16.63 7.45
C LEU A 165 -8.42 16.54 8.91
N ASP A 166 -8.27 17.68 9.57
CA ASP A 166 -7.82 17.75 10.95
C ASP A 166 -8.88 17.20 11.93
N VAL A 167 -8.55 16.15 12.69
CA VAL A 167 -9.41 15.60 13.74
C VAL A 167 -9.76 16.63 14.81
N GLY A 168 -8.91 17.64 15.03
CA GLY A 168 -9.16 18.75 15.94
C GLY A 168 -10.41 19.56 15.62
N ARG A 169 -10.96 19.46 14.41
CA ARG A 169 -12.24 20.06 14.03
C ARG A 169 -13.46 19.33 14.60
N PHE A 170 -13.26 18.16 15.20
CA PHE A 170 -14.33 17.35 15.79
C PHE A 170 -14.33 17.50 17.31
N THR A 171 -15.50 17.68 17.89
CA THR A 171 -15.68 17.76 19.33
C THR A 171 -16.64 16.70 19.81
N LYS A 172 -16.26 15.96 20.85
CA LYS A 172 -17.07 14.90 21.47
C LYS A 172 -17.07 15.11 22.99
N ALA A 173 -18.27 15.23 23.58
CA ALA A 173 -18.39 15.48 25.02
C ALA A 173 -17.71 14.37 25.83
N GLY A 174 -16.84 14.75 26.78
CA GLY A 174 -16.06 13.80 27.59
C GLY A 174 -14.82 13.22 26.90
N TYR A 175 -14.47 13.73 25.72
CA TYR A 175 -13.32 13.27 24.96
C TYR A 175 -12.46 14.42 24.46
N LYS A 176 -11.16 14.14 24.33
CA LYS A 176 -10.19 15.01 23.65
C LYS A 176 -9.94 14.46 22.26
N ALA A 177 -10.00 15.31 21.25
CA ALA A 177 -9.58 14.95 19.89
C ALA A 177 -8.10 14.60 19.88
N SER A 178 -7.77 13.48 19.26
CA SER A 178 -6.37 13.16 18.93
C SER A 178 -6.03 13.79 17.56
N ASN A 179 -4.79 13.68 17.14
CA ASN A 179 -4.39 14.04 15.78
C ASN A 179 -4.43 12.81 14.83
N ARG A 180 -5.39 11.89 15.00
CA ARG A 180 -5.40 10.60 14.32
C ARG A 180 -6.78 10.23 13.82
N TRP A 181 -6.75 9.53 12.69
CA TRP A 181 -7.90 8.86 12.09
C TRP A 181 -7.72 7.35 12.16
N LYS A 182 -8.76 6.64 12.55
CA LYS A 182 -8.86 5.19 12.36
C LYS A 182 -9.26 4.91 10.93
N VAL A 183 -8.58 3.96 10.28
CA VAL A 183 -8.77 3.63 8.87
C VAL A 183 -9.67 2.42 8.71
N GLY A 184 -10.70 2.53 7.90
CA GLY A 184 -11.61 1.45 7.51
C GLY A 184 -12.80 1.24 8.44
N SER A 185 -12.65 1.38 9.75
CA SER A 185 -13.76 1.26 10.69
C SER A 185 -13.49 1.99 12.01
N LYS A 186 -14.56 2.31 12.74
CA LYS A 186 -14.46 2.94 14.07
C LYS A 186 -13.73 2.07 15.11
N ASP A 187 -13.66 0.75 14.91
CA ASP A 187 -12.99 -0.19 15.79
C ASP A 187 -11.61 -0.61 15.27
N SER A 188 -11.14 0.03 14.20
CA SER A 188 -9.85 -0.27 13.57
C SER A 188 -8.68 0.05 14.51
N SER A 189 -7.69 -0.83 14.52
CA SER A 189 -6.38 -0.58 15.14
C SER A 189 -5.42 0.15 14.18
N VAL A 190 -5.74 0.21 12.89
CA VAL A 190 -4.95 0.94 11.89
C VAL A 190 -5.29 2.41 12.00
N MET A 191 -4.27 3.24 12.20
CA MET A 191 -4.44 4.67 12.37
C MET A 191 -3.44 5.44 11.52
N VAL A 192 -3.87 6.60 11.05
CA VAL A 192 -3.02 7.60 10.37
C VAL A 192 -3.07 8.92 11.13
N VAL A 193 -2.02 9.70 11.00
CA VAL A 193 -1.92 11.02 11.65
C VAL A 193 -2.43 12.09 10.67
N ASP A 194 -3.24 13.02 11.15
CA ASP A 194 -3.84 14.07 10.32
C ASP A 194 -2.87 15.20 9.93
N THR A 195 -1.82 15.41 10.74
CA THR A 195 -0.91 16.56 10.60
C THR A 195 0.41 16.28 9.89
N ASN A 196 0.66 15.04 9.45
CA ASN A 196 1.96 14.62 8.90
C ASN A 196 2.15 14.87 7.39
N TRP A 197 1.25 15.62 6.77
CA TRP A 197 1.54 16.13 5.43
C TRP A 197 2.47 17.34 5.59
N SER A 198 3.76 17.16 5.36
CA SER A 198 4.62 18.31 5.14
C SER A 198 4.05 19.11 3.97
N GLU A 199 4.17 20.43 3.99
CA GLU A 199 3.72 21.30 2.89
C GLU A 199 4.28 20.82 1.53
N GLU A 200 5.47 20.25 1.53
CA GLU A 200 6.14 19.68 0.37
C GLU A 200 5.45 18.40 -0.16
N LEU A 201 4.95 17.54 0.74
CA LEU A 201 4.20 16.35 0.36
C LEU A 201 2.79 16.70 -0.11
N ALA A 202 2.14 17.66 0.53
CA ALA A 202 0.82 18.13 0.14
C ALA A 202 0.81 18.77 -1.26
N ALA A 203 1.86 19.52 -1.60
CA ALA A 203 2.00 20.15 -2.91
C ALA A 203 2.21 19.15 -4.07
N SER A 204 2.73 17.96 -3.79
CA SER A 204 3.01 16.91 -4.78
C SER A 204 2.17 15.65 -4.63
N ALA A 205 1.26 15.61 -3.64
CA ALA A 205 0.44 14.44 -3.38
C ALA A 205 -0.51 14.16 -4.55
N THR A 206 -0.60 12.89 -4.93
CA THR A 206 -1.54 12.37 -5.92
C THR A 206 -2.42 11.31 -5.27
N GLY A 207 -3.45 10.85 -5.95
CA GLY A 207 -4.28 9.76 -5.44
C GLY A 207 -3.47 8.54 -4.99
N LYS A 208 -2.42 8.17 -5.75
CA LYS A 208 -1.51 7.08 -5.40
C LYS A 208 -0.69 7.35 -4.13
N THR A 209 -0.27 8.59 -3.91
CA THR A 209 0.48 8.97 -2.70
C THR A 209 -0.42 8.88 -1.46
N VAL A 210 -1.65 9.34 -1.59
CA VAL A 210 -2.68 9.25 -0.54
C VAL A 210 -3.01 7.79 -0.23
N ALA A 211 -3.23 6.97 -1.27
CA ALA A 211 -3.49 5.54 -1.10
C ALA A 211 -2.37 4.83 -0.35
N LYS A 212 -1.11 5.16 -0.67
CA LYS A 212 0.06 4.63 0.03
C LYS A 212 0.09 5.05 1.49
N TYR A 213 -0.23 6.30 1.78
CA TYR A 213 -0.33 6.80 3.15
C TYR A 213 -1.41 6.08 3.96
N LEU A 214 -2.54 5.77 3.33
CA LEU A 214 -3.65 5.05 3.93
C LEU A 214 -3.47 3.52 3.90
N GLY A 215 -2.40 3.01 3.29
CA GLY A 215 -2.11 1.57 3.20
C GLY A 215 -3.00 0.79 2.24
N VAL A 216 -3.55 1.46 1.21
CA VAL A 216 -4.45 0.88 0.20
C VAL A 216 -3.95 1.01 -1.24
N ASP A 217 -2.67 1.31 -1.40
CA ASP A 217 -2.03 1.51 -2.71
C ASP A 217 -2.10 0.25 -3.58
N ALA A 218 -1.90 -0.93 -3.01
CA ALA A 218 -2.00 -2.19 -3.75
C ALA A 218 -3.41 -2.46 -4.30
N GLN A 219 -4.46 -1.99 -3.63
CA GLN A 219 -5.84 -2.06 -4.11
C GLN A 219 -6.09 -1.03 -5.20
N LEU A 220 -5.61 0.22 -5.01
CA LEU A 220 -5.78 1.30 -5.99
C LEU A 220 -5.04 1.03 -7.29
N GLU A 221 -3.97 0.25 -7.27
CA GLU A 221 -3.29 -0.20 -8.49
C GLU A 221 -4.15 -1.11 -9.37
N GLN A 222 -5.27 -1.67 -8.85
CA GLN A 222 -6.09 -2.66 -9.53
C GLN A 222 -7.58 -2.29 -9.66
N SER A 223 -8.06 -1.35 -8.84
CA SER A 223 -9.49 -0.95 -8.82
C SER A 223 -9.69 0.37 -8.11
N ASN A 224 -10.86 0.98 -8.28
CA ASN A 224 -11.30 2.08 -7.42
C ASN A 224 -11.34 1.63 -5.95
N VAL A 225 -10.95 2.51 -5.05
CA VAL A 225 -10.91 2.24 -3.60
C VAL A 225 -11.69 3.31 -2.86
N THR A 226 -12.46 2.89 -1.87
CA THR A 226 -13.10 3.79 -0.89
C THR A 226 -12.49 3.50 0.48
N VAL A 227 -12.09 4.54 1.19
CA VAL A 227 -11.54 4.46 2.54
C VAL A 227 -12.38 5.31 3.47
N ASP A 228 -12.87 4.68 4.54
CA ASP A 228 -13.59 5.36 5.60
C ASP A 228 -12.62 5.75 6.72
N LEU A 229 -12.67 7.01 7.15
CA LEU A 229 -11.86 7.56 8.23
C LEU A 229 -12.76 7.97 9.38
N TYR A 230 -12.45 7.46 10.58
CA TYR A 230 -13.16 7.75 11.83
C TYR A 230 -12.24 8.52 12.77
N PRO A 231 -12.67 9.65 13.34
CA PRO A 231 -11.83 10.41 14.25
C PRO A 231 -11.51 9.59 15.49
N TYR A 232 -10.25 9.61 15.90
CA TYR A 232 -9.85 8.95 17.13
C TYR A 232 -9.91 9.92 18.30
N PHE A 233 -10.70 9.58 19.30
CA PHE A 233 -10.86 10.35 20.51
C PHE A 233 -10.26 9.61 21.70
N ILE A 234 -9.68 10.39 22.62
CA ILE A 234 -9.15 9.91 23.89
C ILE A 234 -10.11 10.42 24.98
N GLU A 235 -10.54 9.53 25.87
CA GLU A 235 -11.36 9.96 27.00
C GLU A 235 -10.69 11.10 27.76
N ASP A 236 -11.41 12.22 27.90
CA ASP A 236 -10.94 13.34 28.69
C ASP A 236 -11.41 13.17 30.13
N SER A 237 -10.56 12.51 30.91
CA SER A 237 -10.82 12.27 32.34
C SER A 237 -10.84 13.54 33.21
N TYR A 238 -10.60 14.71 32.59
CA TYR A 238 -10.51 15.99 33.33
C TYR A 238 -11.80 16.80 33.38
N ASN A 239 -12.87 16.44 32.70
CA ASN A 239 -14.11 17.25 32.65
C ASN A 239 -15.22 16.82 33.59
N SER A 240 -14.97 16.10 34.66
CA SER A 240 -15.90 16.05 35.79
C SER A 240 -15.52 17.08 36.86
N VAL A 241 -15.64 18.35 36.53
CA VAL A 241 -15.74 19.37 37.59
C VAL A 241 -17.13 19.26 38.21
N VAL A 242 -17.27 18.37 39.16
CA VAL A 242 -18.37 18.41 40.09
C VAL A 242 -18.12 19.61 40.99
N ASN A 243 -18.94 20.66 40.82
CA ASN A 243 -18.95 21.79 41.72
C ASN A 243 -19.08 21.32 43.16
N GLY A 244 -17.97 21.48 43.89
CA GLY A 244 -17.95 21.63 45.34
C GLY A 244 -18.26 20.43 46.21
N VAL A 245 -17.37 19.45 46.28
CA VAL A 245 -17.16 18.67 47.51
C VAL A 245 -15.74 18.09 47.53
N THR A 246 -14.99 18.39 48.58
CA THR A 246 -13.76 17.78 49.13
C THR A 246 -12.91 16.85 48.23
N PRO A 247 -11.57 16.97 48.28
CA PRO A 247 -10.68 16.18 47.43
C PRO A 247 -10.79 14.68 47.77
N ALA A 248 -11.52 13.97 46.94
CA ALA A 248 -11.34 12.54 46.82
C ALA A 248 -10.05 12.27 46.06
N SER A 249 -9.16 11.47 46.63
CA SER A 249 -7.97 10.99 45.90
C SER A 249 -8.45 10.16 44.71
N THR A 250 -8.40 10.73 43.53
CA THR A 250 -8.71 10.01 42.28
C THR A 250 -7.45 9.31 41.85
N THR A 251 -7.46 7.99 41.83
CA THR A 251 -6.41 7.23 41.14
C THR A 251 -6.63 7.49 39.65
N VAL A 252 -5.75 8.25 39.04
CA VAL A 252 -5.76 8.47 37.58
C VAL A 252 -5.14 7.23 36.96
N GLU A 253 -5.95 6.28 36.55
CA GLU A 253 -5.53 5.23 35.62
C GLU A 253 -5.48 5.85 34.21
N ALA A 254 -4.32 6.29 33.80
CA ALA A 254 -4.11 6.68 32.43
C ALA A 254 -4.04 5.41 31.56
N TYR A 255 -5.12 5.08 30.87
CA TYR A 255 -5.06 4.12 29.77
C TYR A 255 -4.31 4.81 28.62
N VAL A 256 -3.02 4.56 28.55
CA VAL A 256 -2.21 4.92 27.36
C VAL A 256 -2.38 3.75 26.39
N PRO A 257 -3.14 3.90 25.29
CA PRO A 257 -3.15 2.87 24.27
C PRO A 257 -1.70 2.67 23.82
N THR A 258 -1.28 1.43 23.69
CA THR A 258 0.09 1.03 23.30
C THR A 258 0.35 1.41 21.85
N LEU A 259 0.64 2.70 21.61
CA LEU A 259 1.03 3.22 20.31
C LEU A 259 2.54 3.24 20.13
N TYR A 260 3.27 2.89 21.18
CA TYR A 260 4.72 2.77 21.16
C TYR A 260 5.17 1.40 21.69
N SER A 261 6.36 1.01 21.28
CA SER A 261 7.02 -0.20 21.75
C SER A 261 8.37 0.19 22.36
N LEU A 262 8.66 -0.36 23.54
CA LEU A 262 10.01 -0.34 24.10
C LEU A 262 10.76 -1.55 23.51
N ILE A 263 11.85 -1.28 22.81
CA ILE A 263 12.69 -2.29 22.18
C ILE A 263 13.97 -2.38 22.97
N VAL A 264 14.20 -3.54 23.57
CA VAL A 264 15.41 -3.90 24.31
C VAL A 264 15.85 -5.30 23.91
N PRO A 265 17.15 -5.62 23.94
CA PRO A 265 17.61 -6.99 23.74
C PRO A 265 17.08 -7.91 24.82
N GLU A 266 16.78 -9.16 24.47
CA GLU A 266 16.37 -10.20 25.42
C GLU A 266 17.46 -10.51 26.45
N SER A 267 18.71 -10.39 26.05
CA SER A 267 19.86 -10.60 26.92
C SER A 267 21.07 -9.80 26.46
N VAL A 268 21.98 -9.51 27.37
CA VAL A 268 23.30 -8.95 27.07
C VAL A 268 24.39 -9.76 27.78
N THR A 269 25.53 -9.89 27.11
CA THR A 269 26.71 -10.54 27.69
C THR A 269 27.74 -9.49 28.13
N LEU A 270 28.10 -9.50 29.37
CA LEU A 270 29.17 -8.63 29.88
C LEU A 270 30.51 -9.10 29.33
N GLY A 271 31.14 -8.24 28.50
CA GLY A 271 32.44 -8.47 27.91
C GLY A 271 33.56 -7.84 28.75
N GLY A 272 34.78 -8.32 28.55
CA GLY A 272 36.00 -7.79 29.20
C GLY A 272 37.11 -8.84 29.26
N ASN A 273 38.26 -8.48 29.84
CA ASN A 273 39.38 -9.44 29.99
C ASN A 273 39.00 -10.66 30.83
N ALA A 274 39.58 -11.81 30.57
CA ALA A 274 39.27 -13.08 31.24
C ALA A 274 39.55 -13.11 32.77
N GLY A 275 40.21 -12.10 33.31
CA GLY A 275 40.51 -11.97 34.75
C GLY A 275 39.40 -11.31 35.54
N SER A 276 39.66 -11.09 36.84
CA SER A 276 38.87 -10.26 37.74
C SER A 276 38.84 -8.80 37.26
N GLY A 277 37.77 -8.11 37.54
CA GLY A 277 37.64 -6.67 37.28
C GLY A 277 36.32 -6.29 36.63
N GLU A 278 36.24 -5.05 36.17
CA GLU A 278 35.06 -4.50 35.58
C GLU A 278 34.76 -5.17 34.24
N LYS A 279 33.53 -5.63 34.09
CA LYS A 279 32.94 -6.16 32.88
C LYS A 279 31.82 -5.25 32.43
N THR A 280 31.77 -4.97 31.16
CA THR A 280 30.78 -4.04 30.59
C THR A 280 29.98 -4.69 29.45
N ALA A 281 28.75 -4.23 29.30
CA ALA A 281 27.92 -4.54 28.13
C ALA A 281 27.15 -3.31 27.69
N THR A 282 26.92 -3.19 26.41
CA THR A 282 26.06 -2.15 25.84
C THR A 282 24.67 -2.73 25.58
N LEU A 283 23.67 -2.07 26.13
CA LEU A 283 22.25 -2.40 25.99
C LEU A 283 21.60 -1.32 25.14
N PRO A 284 21.36 -1.54 23.83
CA PRO A 284 20.64 -0.58 23.01
C PRO A 284 19.16 -0.57 23.43
N VAL A 285 18.68 0.61 23.80
CA VAL A 285 17.29 0.87 24.21
C VAL A 285 16.68 1.86 23.25
N MET A 286 15.53 1.52 22.70
CA MET A 286 14.80 2.35 21.75
C MET A 286 13.33 2.37 22.12
N VAL A 287 12.73 3.54 22.07
CA VAL A 287 11.27 3.67 22.03
C VAL A 287 10.88 3.98 20.59
N LYS A 288 9.97 3.16 20.03
CA LYS A 288 9.49 3.31 18.67
C LYS A 288 7.97 3.42 18.65
N GLY A 289 7.46 4.34 17.85
CA GLY A 289 6.04 4.56 17.70
C GLY A 289 5.66 6.00 17.92
N ASP A 290 4.37 6.25 18.14
CA ASP A 290 3.86 7.58 18.33
C ASP A 290 3.48 7.79 19.81
N ILE A 291 4.19 8.68 20.45
CA ILE A 291 3.90 9.19 21.79
C ILE A 291 3.15 10.49 21.60
N GLY A 292 2.04 10.71 22.30
CA GLY A 292 1.26 11.95 22.20
C GLY A 292 2.10 13.23 22.32
N LEU A 293 1.68 14.31 21.66
CA LEU A 293 2.44 15.58 21.51
C LEU A 293 3.00 16.17 22.81
N SER A 294 2.36 15.92 23.95
CA SER A 294 2.77 16.41 25.28
C SER A 294 3.08 15.26 26.25
N GLN A 295 3.30 14.06 25.73
CA GLN A 295 3.59 12.88 26.53
C GLN A 295 5.06 12.48 26.35
N GLU A 296 5.56 11.80 27.37
CA GLU A 296 6.93 11.28 27.40
C GLU A 296 6.89 9.82 27.90
N VAL A 297 7.78 9.00 27.37
CA VAL A 297 8.03 7.66 27.89
C VAL A 297 9.27 7.70 28.76
N ASN A 298 9.09 7.45 30.05
CA ASN A 298 10.18 7.33 31.00
C ASN A 298 10.61 5.87 31.09
N VAL A 299 11.86 5.59 30.75
CA VAL A 299 12.47 4.27 30.87
C VAL A 299 13.37 4.25 32.08
N SER A 300 13.00 3.48 33.07
CA SER A 300 13.81 3.23 34.25
C SER A 300 14.42 1.84 34.20
N THR A 301 15.57 1.69 34.80
CA THR A 301 16.28 0.41 34.91
C THR A 301 16.54 0.10 36.38
N THR A 302 16.33 -1.17 36.75
CA THR A 302 16.78 -1.68 38.03
C THR A 302 18.12 -2.38 37.82
N PRO A 303 19.18 -1.97 38.51
CA PRO A 303 20.49 -2.63 38.42
C PRO A 303 20.34 -4.13 38.74
N PRO A 304 20.80 -5.03 37.88
CA PRO A 304 20.69 -6.47 38.11
C PRO A 304 21.68 -6.92 39.19
N THR A 305 21.29 -7.85 40.01
CA THR A 305 22.20 -8.57 40.92
C THR A 305 22.80 -9.76 40.16
N MET A 306 24.10 -9.70 39.95
CA MET A 306 24.85 -10.77 39.30
C MET A 306 25.13 -11.88 40.32
N LYS A 307 24.75 -13.09 39.99
CA LYS A 307 24.84 -14.30 40.83
C LYS A 307 25.86 -15.29 40.26
N SER A 308 26.60 -15.93 41.14
CA SER A 308 27.53 -16.98 40.82
C SER A 308 27.46 -18.08 41.87
N ASN A 309 27.69 -19.33 41.50
CA ASN A 309 27.82 -20.44 42.44
C ASN A 309 29.16 -20.50 43.17
N LYS A 310 30.10 -19.61 42.84
CA LYS A 310 31.50 -19.59 43.35
C LYS A 310 31.90 -18.30 44.08
N ALA A 311 31.04 -17.30 44.07
CA ALA A 311 31.36 -16.00 44.64
C ALA A 311 30.07 -15.34 45.20
N ALA A 312 30.25 -14.33 46.08
CA ALA A 312 29.16 -13.52 46.58
C ALA A 312 28.46 -12.75 45.45
N ASP A 313 27.18 -12.50 45.61
CA ASP A 313 26.39 -11.69 44.70
C ASP A 313 27.00 -10.29 44.52
N VAL A 314 26.97 -9.79 43.30
CA VAL A 314 27.48 -8.48 42.91
C VAL A 314 26.37 -7.65 42.31
N LEU A 315 26.12 -6.46 42.87
CA LEU A 315 25.18 -5.52 42.26
C LEU A 315 25.90 -4.83 41.08
N ALA A 316 25.29 -4.96 39.90
CA ALA A 316 25.75 -4.22 38.73
C ALA A 316 25.30 -2.75 38.80
N SER A 317 25.89 -1.88 38.02
CA SER A 317 25.40 -0.53 37.76
C SER A 317 24.89 -0.42 36.31
N VAL A 318 23.94 0.46 36.10
CA VAL A 318 23.43 0.78 34.78
C VAL A 318 23.52 2.29 34.55
N GLU A 319 24.29 2.68 33.56
CA GLU A 319 24.35 4.07 33.11
C GLU A 319 23.29 4.27 32.02
N THR A 320 22.40 5.22 32.21
CA THR A 320 21.25 5.51 31.35
C THR A 320 21.40 6.89 30.73
N PRO A 321 22.09 7.04 29.59
CA PRO A 321 22.37 8.35 28.97
C PRO A 321 21.09 9.10 28.58
N LYS A 322 20.00 8.36 28.23
CA LYS A 322 18.70 8.91 27.92
C LYS A 322 17.63 8.07 28.61
N ALA A 323 16.93 8.66 29.57
CA ALA A 323 15.86 8.00 30.30
C ALA A 323 14.45 8.41 29.81
N VAL A 324 14.37 9.50 29.05
CA VAL A 324 13.11 10.09 28.62
C VAL A 324 13.08 10.17 27.09
N TRP A 325 12.02 9.67 26.49
CA TRP A 325 11.73 9.81 25.06
C TRP A 325 10.48 10.65 24.88
N ASN A 326 10.59 11.68 24.07
CA ASN A 326 9.46 12.43 23.57
C ASN A 326 8.98 11.86 22.22
N ARG A 327 7.97 12.48 21.64
CA ARG A 327 7.37 12.05 20.37
C ARG A 327 8.38 12.01 19.22
N ASP A 328 9.21 13.05 19.11
CA ASP A 328 10.19 13.15 18.01
C ASP A 328 11.26 12.06 18.10
N ASP A 329 11.71 11.76 19.29
CA ASP A 329 12.66 10.67 19.55
C ASP A 329 12.08 9.30 19.14
N ALA A 330 10.81 9.05 19.48
CA ALA A 330 10.15 7.79 19.19
C ALA A 330 9.81 7.63 17.70
N LEU A 331 9.38 8.69 17.03
CA LEU A 331 9.15 8.70 15.60
C LEU A 331 10.46 8.53 14.81
N ALA A 332 11.52 9.17 15.24
CA ALA A 332 12.85 9.02 14.66
C ALA A 332 13.54 7.70 15.03
N SER A 333 12.92 6.87 15.88
CA SER A 333 13.50 5.63 16.41
C SER A 333 14.88 5.82 17.01
N ILE A 334 15.05 6.89 17.82
CA ILE A 334 16.32 7.18 18.47
C ILE A 334 16.71 6.06 19.41
N THR A 335 17.91 5.53 19.24
CA THR A 335 18.49 4.50 20.11
C THR A 335 19.43 5.14 21.13
N SER A 336 19.25 4.80 22.39
CA SER A 336 20.18 5.15 23.46
C SER A 336 20.93 3.90 23.94
N ASN A 337 22.24 3.98 24.01
CA ASN A 337 23.09 2.88 24.47
C ASN A 337 23.30 2.98 25.98
N TYR A 338 22.60 2.13 26.71
CA TYR A 338 22.84 2.00 28.16
C TYR A 338 24.08 1.15 28.41
N THR A 339 24.82 1.44 29.42
CA THR A 339 26.01 0.65 29.77
C THR A 339 25.78 -0.06 31.09
N VAL A 340 25.81 -1.37 31.05
CA VAL A 340 25.78 -2.23 32.25
C VAL A 340 27.21 -2.53 32.64
N LYS A 341 27.55 -2.32 33.92
CA LYS A 341 28.89 -2.55 34.48
C LYS A 341 28.82 -3.37 35.74
N ALA A 342 29.68 -4.35 35.88
CA ALA A 342 29.83 -5.16 37.10
C ALA A 342 31.28 -5.54 37.32
N ASN A 343 31.74 -5.48 38.58
CA ASN A 343 33.03 -5.99 38.96
C ASN A 343 32.94 -7.47 39.31
N LEU A 344 33.41 -8.33 38.41
CA LEU A 344 33.25 -9.76 38.53
C LEU A 344 34.59 -10.46 38.69
N THR A 345 34.61 -11.52 39.50
CA THR A 345 35.73 -12.48 39.59
C THR A 345 35.58 -13.53 38.47
N PRO A 346 36.66 -14.30 38.14
CA PRO A 346 36.55 -15.37 37.16
C PRO A 346 35.50 -16.42 37.54
N GLY A 347 34.60 -16.73 36.63
CA GLY A 347 33.52 -17.69 36.81
C GLY A 347 32.31 -17.39 35.94
N ASP A 348 31.29 -18.22 36.06
CA ASP A 348 30.03 -18.03 35.39
C ASP A 348 29.12 -17.14 36.25
N TRP A 349 28.61 -16.08 35.63
CA TRP A 349 27.72 -15.13 36.26
C TRP A 349 26.44 -14.97 35.47
N SER A 350 25.33 -14.84 36.15
CA SER A 350 24.04 -14.54 35.55
C SER A 350 23.29 -13.49 36.40
N GLY A 351 22.49 -12.64 35.78
CA GLY A 351 21.65 -11.64 36.44
C GLY A 351 20.45 -11.33 35.57
N THR A 352 19.33 -10.95 36.20
CA THR A 352 18.08 -10.57 35.55
C THR A 352 17.62 -9.20 36.04
#